data_7eaef27827bd2634a04397cba688d342
#
_entry.id   7eaef27827bd2634a04397cba688d342
#
_cell.length_a   1.000
_cell.length_b   1.000
_cell.length_c   1.000
_cell.angle_alpha   90.00
_cell.angle_beta   90.00
_cell.angle_gamma   90.00
#
_symmetry.space_group_name_H-M   'P 1'
#
loop_
_entity.id
_entity.type
_entity.pdbx_description
1 polymer ?
#
loop_
_entity_poly.entity_id
_entity_poly.type
_entity_poly.pdbx_seq_one_letter_code
_entity_poly.pdbx_strand_id
1 'polypeptide(L)'
;MSPYIMSTSDLILRVFVDSIPILPEFSTQIRRIEVESQVNLPSSCEIEFTDPDLTIPMECGLDIGNFAEVRAVTGDDAAGEAIFFGQVETLEIQFENSGGKLSVVRAYDASHRLLHGQKTMGYPMMSYSEVAEAVGAEHAIVTEAVPHPVVHEMVVQANETYWDFLVRLAKEIGYVVNVAINPLTGTPTLHFGPT
;
A
#
# COMPACT_ATOMS: atom_id res chain seq x y z
N MET A 1 -31.95 25.83 -21.70
CA MET A 1 -31.36 25.16 -20.55
C MET A 1 -31.27 23.69 -20.87
N SER A 2 -30.14 23.22 -21.36
CA SER A 2 -29.92 21.81 -21.72
C SER A 2 -29.50 21.06 -20.47
N PRO A 3 -30.08 19.92 -20.11
CA PRO A 3 -29.60 19.14 -19.00
C PRO A 3 -28.22 18.55 -19.36
N TYR A 4 -27.21 18.89 -18.59
CA TYR A 4 -25.94 18.21 -18.60
C TYR A 4 -26.19 16.74 -18.19
N ILE A 5 -26.20 15.86 -19.20
CA ILE A 5 -26.07 14.43 -18.95
C ILE A 5 -24.62 14.22 -18.57
N MET A 6 -24.33 14.08 -17.28
CA MET A 6 -23.05 13.52 -16.82
C MET A 6 -23.01 12.07 -17.36
N SER A 7 -22.20 11.88 -18.38
CA SER A 7 -21.72 10.56 -18.77
C SER A 7 -21.01 10.00 -17.53
N THR A 8 -21.56 8.94 -16.92
CA THR A 8 -20.84 8.08 -16.00
C THR A 8 -19.69 7.48 -16.80
N SER A 9 -18.51 8.04 -16.69
CA SER A 9 -17.29 7.40 -17.18
C SER A 9 -17.18 6.09 -16.42
N ASP A 10 -17.22 4.96 -17.12
CA ASP A 10 -17.05 3.66 -16.52
C ASP A 10 -15.65 3.61 -15.88
N LEU A 11 -15.61 3.62 -14.56
CA LEU A 11 -14.37 3.45 -13.82
C LEU A 11 -13.98 1.97 -13.91
N ILE A 12 -12.81 1.71 -14.47
CA ILE A 12 -12.26 0.36 -14.60
C ILE A 12 -11.04 0.24 -13.69
N LEU A 13 -11.00 -0.82 -12.88
CA LEU A 13 -9.80 -1.17 -12.14
C LEU A 13 -8.90 -2.06 -12.99
N ARG A 14 -7.61 -1.73 -13.06
CA ARG A 14 -6.59 -2.55 -13.72
C ARG A 14 -5.52 -2.96 -12.73
N VAL A 15 -5.11 -4.22 -12.83
CA VAL A 15 -4.04 -4.80 -12.00
C VAL A 15 -2.77 -4.88 -12.82
N PHE A 16 -1.67 -4.49 -12.21
CA PHE A 16 -0.31 -4.56 -12.76
C PHE A 16 0.57 -5.38 -11.81
N VAL A 17 1.50 -6.12 -12.37
CA VAL A 17 2.55 -6.83 -11.65
C VAL A 17 3.89 -6.33 -12.13
N ASP A 18 4.73 -5.86 -11.22
CA ASP A 18 6.03 -5.25 -11.56
C ASP A 18 5.92 -4.21 -12.69
N SER A 19 4.87 -3.37 -12.64
CA SER A 19 4.53 -2.34 -13.64
C SER A 19 4.04 -2.86 -15.01
N ILE A 20 3.80 -4.16 -15.16
CA ILE A 20 3.26 -4.78 -16.37
C ILE A 20 1.77 -5.12 -16.13
N PRO A 21 0.84 -4.67 -16.98
CA PRO A 21 -0.56 -5.03 -16.83
C PRO A 21 -0.76 -6.53 -17.00
N ILE A 22 -1.58 -7.15 -16.14
CA ILE A 22 -1.94 -8.55 -16.34
C ILE A 22 -2.73 -8.74 -17.63
N LEU A 23 -2.61 -9.91 -18.23
CA LEU A 23 -3.28 -10.21 -19.50
C LEU A 23 -4.81 -10.15 -19.35
N PRO A 24 -5.55 -9.78 -20.43
CA PRO A 24 -7.01 -9.68 -20.39
C PRO A 24 -7.71 -10.96 -19.95
N GLU A 25 -7.15 -12.13 -20.26
CA GLU A 25 -7.67 -13.43 -19.86
C GLU A 25 -7.71 -13.61 -18.34
N PHE A 26 -6.71 -13.11 -17.61
CA PHE A 26 -6.70 -13.11 -16.13
C PHE A 26 -7.59 -12.00 -15.56
N SER A 27 -7.59 -10.83 -16.20
CA SER A 27 -8.44 -9.71 -15.76
C SER A 27 -9.91 -10.06 -15.75
N THR A 28 -10.38 -10.89 -16.69
CA THR A 28 -11.79 -11.35 -16.76
C THR A 28 -12.16 -12.35 -15.66
N GLN A 29 -11.17 -12.95 -15.00
CA GLN A 29 -11.37 -13.88 -13.89
C GLN A 29 -11.38 -13.16 -12.53
N ILE A 30 -11.05 -11.86 -12.49
CA ILE A 30 -11.13 -11.08 -11.26
C ILE A 30 -12.61 -10.95 -10.85
N ARG A 31 -12.88 -11.43 -9.66
CA ARG A 31 -14.20 -11.35 -9.03
C ARG A 31 -14.35 -10.11 -8.16
N ARG A 32 -13.30 -9.76 -7.45
CA ARG A 32 -13.28 -8.65 -6.49
C ARG A 32 -11.89 -8.06 -6.37
N ILE A 33 -11.84 -6.74 -6.24
CA ILE A 33 -10.66 -6.01 -5.80
C ILE A 33 -11.12 -5.14 -4.64
N GLU A 34 -10.44 -5.25 -3.51
CA GLU A 34 -10.64 -4.40 -2.34
C GLU A 34 -9.34 -3.73 -1.95
N VAL A 35 -9.36 -2.43 -1.86
CA VAL A 35 -8.23 -1.62 -1.39
C VAL A 35 -8.67 -0.90 -0.12
N GLU A 36 -7.97 -1.15 0.96
CA GLU A 36 -8.18 -0.49 2.24
C GLU A 36 -7.00 0.42 2.57
N SER A 37 -7.27 1.68 2.86
CA SER A 37 -6.28 2.63 3.34
C SER A 37 -6.83 3.38 4.54
N GLN A 38 -6.11 3.33 5.65
CA GLN A 38 -6.49 3.98 6.90
C GLN A 38 -5.31 4.75 7.48
N VAL A 39 -5.61 5.86 8.15
CA VAL A 39 -4.58 6.65 8.84
C VAL A 39 -3.94 5.82 9.94
N ASN A 40 -2.61 5.87 10.02
CA ASN A 40 -1.80 5.13 10.98
C ASN A 40 -1.90 3.59 10.89
N LEU A 41 -2.35 3.06 9.74
CA LEU A 41 -2.31 1.64 9.41
C LEU A 41 -1.73 1.43 8.02
N PRO A 42 -1.03 0.32 7.77
CA PRO A 42 -0.64 -0.07 6.42
C PRO A 42 -1.83 -0.21 5.50
N SER A 43 -1.69 0.24 4.27
CA SER A 43 -2.70 -0.02 3.24
C SER A 43 -2.61 -1.45 2.75
N SER A 44 -3.75 -2.05 2.46
CA SER A 44 -3.85 -3.43 1.96
C SER A 44 -4.67 -3.49 0.67
N CYS A 45 -4.37 -4.49 -0.13
CA CYS A 45 -5.15 -4.84 -1.31
C CYS A 45 -5.43 -6.34 -1.31
N GLU A 46 -6.70 -6.69 -1.53
CA GLU A 46 -7.14 -8.06 -1.73
C GLU A 46 -7.71 -8.20 -3.15
N ILE A 47 -7.22 -9.20 -3.88
CA ILE A 47 -7.66 -9.52 -5.24
C ILE A 47 -8.16 -10.97 -5.24
N GLU A 48 -9.45 -11.17 -5.52
CA GLU A 48 -10.07 -12.48 -5.65
C GLU A 48 -10.21 -12.86 -7.12
N PHE A 49 -9.74 -14.05 -7.47
CA PHE A 49 -9.92 -14.66 -8.81
C PHE A 49 -10.83 -15.88 -8.74
N THR A 50 -11.74 -16.00 -9.71
CA THR A 50 -12.36 -17.30 -10.00
C THR A 50 -11.32 -18.16 -10.69
N ASP A 51 -10.81 -19.18 -10.01
CA ASP A 51 -9.62 -19.94 -10.43
C ASP A 51 -9.85 -21.46 -10.31
N PRO A 52 -10.51 -22.09 -11.29
CA PRO A 52 -10.82 -23.52 -11.25
C PRO A 52 -9.57 -24.40 -11.16
N ASP A 53 -8.46 -23.98 -11.74
CA ASP A 53 -7.23 -24.74 -11.83
C ASP A 53 -6.20 -24.38 -10.74
N LEU A 54 -6.45 -23.26 -10.01
CA LEU A 54 -5.58 -22.73 -8.93
C LEU A 54 -4.19 -22.32 -9.44
N THR A 55 -4.13 -21.74 -10.63
CA THR A 55 -2.87 -21.37 -11.30
C THR A 55 -2.75 -19.89 -11.60
N ILE A 56 -3.87 -19.14 -11.59
CA ILE A 56 -3.92 -17.75 -12.07
C ILE A 56 -2.90 -16.83 -11.38
N PRO A 57 -2.74 -16.82 -10.04
CA PRO A 57 -1.75 -15.93 -9.42
C PRO A 57 -0.33 -16.18 -9.93
N MET A 58 0.08 -17.43 -10.06
CA MET A 58 1.40 -17.79 -10.60
C MET A 58 1.54 -17.40 -12.08
N GLU A 59 0.52 -17.68 -12.89
CA GLU A 59 0.56 -17.43 -14.34
C GLU A 59 0.56 -15.93 -14.67
N CYS A 60 -0.08 -15.09 -13.86
CA CYS A 60 -0.06 -13.64 -14.02
C CYS A 60 1.08 -12.95 -13.23
N GLY A 61 1.91 -13.71 -12.51
CA GLY A 61 3.07 -13.19 -11.79
C GLY A 61 2.77 -12.58 -10.42
N LEU A 62 1.58 -12.80 -9.86
CA LEU A 62 1.22 -12.36 -8.51
C LEU A 62 1.79 -13.30 -7.44
N ASP A 63 3.07 -13.63 -7.55
CA ASP A 63 3.76 -14.46 -6.57
C ASP A 63 4.16 -13.67 -5.32
N ILE A 64 4.33 -14.38 -4.21
CA ILE A 64 4.79 -13.77 -2.96
C ILE A 64 6.13 -13.09 -3.18
N GLY A 65 6.22 -11.83 -2.80
CA GLY A 65 7.40 -10.98 -2.96
C GLY A 65 7.36 -10.05 -4.18
N ASN A 66 6.53 -10.32 -5.19
CA ASN A 66 6.35 -9.45 -6.34
C ASN A 66 5.48 -8.24 -6.00
N PHE A 67 5.58 -7.17 -6.79
CA PHE A 67 4.80 -5.96 -6.56
C PHE A 67 3.49 -6.00 -7.34
N ALA A 68 2.40 -5.77 -6.63
CA ALA A 68 1.07 -5.57 -7.18
C ALA A 68 0.71 -4.08 -7.15
N GLU A 69 0.17 -3.59 -8.27
CA GLU A 69 -0.34 -2.23 -8.38
C GLU A 69 -1.78 -2.29 -8.90
N VAL A 70 -2.67 -1.49 -8.31
CA VAL A 70 -4.04 -1.33 -8.79
C VAL A 70 -4.22 0.11 -9.24
N ARG A 71 -4.69 0.30 -10.46
CA ARG A 71 -4.99 1.61 -11.03
C ARG A 71 -6.47 1.75 -11.34
N ALA A 72 -7.00 2.93 -11.06
CA ALA A 72 -8.31 3.37 -11.48
C ALA A 72 -8.18 4.05 -12.86
N VAL A 73 -8.81 3.48 -13.88
CA VAL A 73 -8.75 3.95 -15.26
C VAL A 73 -10.12 4.45 -15.68
N THR A 74 -10.19 5.64 -16.27
CA THR A 74 -11.40 6.17 -16.91
C THR A 74 -11.25 6.16 -18.41
N GLY A 75 -12.36 6.03 -19.15
CA GLY A 75 -12.42 5.72 -20.59
C GLY A 75 -11.40 6.40 -21.53
N ASP A 76 -10.94 7.60 -21.22
CA ASP A 76 -9.98 8.36 -22.04
C ASP A 76 -8.55 8.35 -21.49
N ASP A 77 -8.34 7.95 -20.23
CA ASP A 77 -7.01 7.88 -19.59
C ASP A 77 -6.55 6.44 -19.43
N ALA A 78 -5.80 5.95 -20.41
CA ALA A 78 -5.26 4.59 -20.42
C ALA A 78 -4.18 4.36 -19.33
N ALA A 79 -3.57 5.42 -18.77
CA ALA A 79 -2.55 5.33 -17.74
C ALA A 79 -3.19 5.11 -16.37
N GLY A 80 -4.34 5.77 -16.11
CA GLY A 80 -5.06 5.68 -14.86
C GLY A 80 -4.30 6.24 -13.66
N GLU A 81 -5.00 6.42 -12.55
CA GLU A 81 -4.43 6.80 -11.27
C GLU A 81 -4.15 5.55 -10.44
N ALA A 82 -2.93 5.44 -9.91
CA ALA A 82 -2.57 4.36 -9.02
C ALA A 82 -3.26 4.58 -7.65
N ILE A 83 -4.11 3.64 -7.26
CA ILE A 83 -4.84 3.67 -5.99
C ILE A 83 -4.22 2.75 -4.94
N PHE A 84 -3.38 1.80 -5.37
CA PHE A 84 -2.63 0.91 -4.51
C PHE A 84 -1.32 0.50 -5.18
N PHE A 85 -0.26 0.42 -4.39
CA PHE A 85 1.02 -0.19 -4.74
C PHE A 85 1.60 -0.90 -3.51
N GLY A 86 1.89 -2.18 -3.63
CA GLY A 86 2.39 -2.95 -2.51
C GLY A 86 2.98 -4.28 -2.93
N GLN A 87 3.52 -5.01 -1.97
CA GLN A 87 4.14 -6.31 -2.16
C GLN A 87 3.13 -7.41 -1.81
N VAL A 88 3.07 -8.45 -2.63
CA VAL A 88 2.27 -9.65 -2.37
C VAL A 88 2.89 -10.41 -1.21
N GLU A 89 2.13 -10.60 -0.14
CA GLU A 89 2.57 -11.29 1.08
C GLU A 89 1.85 -12.62 1.32
N THR A 90 0.63 -12.76 0.74
CA THR A 90 -0.16 -13.97 0.99
C THR A 90 -0.91 -14.39 -0.27
N LEU A 91 -0.87 -15.69 -0.53
CA LEU A 91 -1.72 -16.38 -1.49
C LEU A 91 -2.59 -17.39 -0.73
N GLU A 92 -3.89 -17.29 -0.87
CA GLU A 92 -4.86 -18.14 -0.20
C GLU A 92 -5.76 -18.81 -1.23
N ILE A 93 -6.11 -20.07 -0.97
CA ILE A 93 -7.07 -20.82 -1.77
C ILE A 93 -8.35 -20.97 -0.95
N GLN A 94 -9.47 -20.60 -1.55
CA GLN A 94 -10.78 -20.76 -0.95
C GLN A 94 -11.66 -21.68 -1.78
N PHE A 95 -12.42 -22.54 -1.12
CA PHE A 95 -13.38 -23.44 -1.75
C PHE A 95 -14.79 -22.98 -1.40
N GLU A 96 -15.60 -22.75 -2.42
CA GLU A 96 -17.00 -22.40 -2.23
C GLU A 96 -17.86 -23.63 -2.02
N ASN A 97 -18.95 -23.50 -1.29
CA ASN A 97 -19.91 -24.58 -1.07
C ASN A 97 -20.57 -25.09 -2.38
N SER A 98 -20.56 -24.26 -3.43
CA SER A 98 -21.02 -24.58 -4.78
C SER A 98 -20.04 -25.44 -5.59
N GLY A 99 -18.84 -25.72 -5.04
CA GLY A 99 -17.74 -26.41 -5.71
C GLY A 99 -16.81 -25.48 -6.50
N GLY A 100 -17.03 -24.17 -6.45
CA GLY A 100 -16.11 -23.17 -7.03
C GLY A 100 -14.81 -23.08 -6.26
N LYS A 101 -13.73 -22.70 -6.95
CA LYS A 101 -12.44 -22.45 -6.36
C LYS A 101 -12.03 -20.99 -6.62
N LEU A 102 -11.50 -20.37 -5.61
CA LEU A 102 -11.01 -19.00 -5.65
C LEU A 102 -9.55 -18.97 -5.24
N SER A 103 -8.77 -18.14 -5.91
CA SER A 103 -7.45 -17.73 -5.46
C SER A 103 -7.52 -16.29 -4.96
N VAL A 104 -7.06 -16.06 -3.74
CA VAL A 104 -7.05 -14.75 -3.09
C VAL A 104 -5.62 -14.31 -2.90
N VAL A 105 -5.29 -13.15 -3.47
CA VAL A 105 -3.98 -12.51 -3.36
C VAL A 105 -4.11 -11.35 -2.39
N ARG A 106 -3.26 -11.29 -1.36
CA ARG A 106 -3.16 -10.13 -0.47
C ARG A 106 -1.81 -9.47 -0.59
N ALA A 107 -1.85 -8.17 -0.81
CA ALA A 107 -0.67 -7.32 -0.88
C ALA A 107 -0.77 -6.20 0.15
N TYR A 108 0.39 -5.76 0.65
CA TYR A 108 0.49 -4.65 1.59
C TYR A 108 1.47 -3.60 1.09
N ASP A 109 1.26 -2.36 1.46
CA ASP A 109 2.15 -1.27 1.10
C ASP A 109 3.52 -1.38 1.82
N ALA A 110 4.44 -0.48 1.48
CA ALA A 110 5.81 -0.52 2.01
C ALA A 110 5.89 -0.40 3.55
N SER A 111 4.87 0.17 4.20
CA SER A 111 4.84 0.31 5.66
C SER A 111 4.70 -1.02 6.39
N HIS A 112 4.18 -2.06 5.73
CA HIS A 112 4.12 -3.40 6.29
C HIS A 112 5.50 -3.92 6.73
N ARG A 113 6.56 -3.54 6.03
CA ARG A 113 7.95 -3.88 6.40
C ARG A 113 8.33 -3.32 7.78
N LEU A 114 7.75 -2.19 8.17
CA LEU A 114 8.00 -1.54 9.46
C LEU A 114 7.29 -2.23 10.63
N LEU A 115 6.37 -3.15 10.36
CA LEU A 115 5.70 -3.98 11.37
C LEU A 115 6.51 -5.20 11.78
N HIS A 116 7.54 -5.56 11.02
CA HIS A 116 8.34 -6.75 11.31
C HIS A 116 9.41 -6.49 12.36
N GLY A 117 9.37 -7.29 13.42
CA GLY A 117 10.34 -7.27 14.49
C GLY A 117 10.16 -6.08 15.44
N GLN A 118 10.61 -6.28 16.66
CA GLN A 118 10.64 -5.25 17.69
C GLN A 118 12.10 -4.87 17.95
N LYS A 119 12.37 -3.58 18.11
CA LYS A 119 13.72 -3.07 18.38
C LYS A 119 13.74 -2.18 19.61
N THR A 120 14.92 -2.13 20.23
CA THR A 120 15.26 -1.13 21.24
C THR A 120 16.46 -0.35 20.71
N MET A 121 16.22 0.93 20.36
CA MET A 121 17.25 1.81 19.79
C MET A 121 17.05 3.24 20.28
N GLY A 122 18.14 4.00 20.37
CA GLY A 122 18.15 5.41 20.72
C GLY A 122 18.55 6.29 19.53
N TYR A 123 17.85 7.41 19.37
CA TYR A 123 18.11 8.43 18.36
C TYR A 123 18.50 9.72 19.09
N PRO A 124 19.81 9.99 19.26
CA PRO A 124 20.29 11.15 20.01
C PRO A 124 20.20 12.43 19.19
N MET A 125 19.81 13.54 19.85
CA MET A 125 19.80 14.88 19.27
C MET A 125 19.03 14.98 17.96
N MET A 126 17.83 14.36 17.89
CA MET A 126 16.96 14.36 16.71
C MET A 126 15.56 14.90 17.05
N SER A 127 14.93 15.55 16.07
CA SER A 127 13.49 15.79 16.05
C SER A 127 12.75 14.53 15.62
N TYR A 128 11.45 14.45 15.88
CA TYR A 128 10.65 13.32 15.45
C TYR A 128 10.59 13.17 13.92
N SER A 129 10.65 14.29 13.18
CA SER A 129 10.72 14.27 11.72
C SER A 129 12.04 13.64 11.22
N GLU A 130 13.17 14.02 11.81
CA GLU A 130 14.47 13.43 11.46
C GLU A 130 14.54 11.95 11.82
N VAL A 131 13.89 11.53 12.92
CA VAL A 131 13.75 10.11 13.26
C VAL A 131 12.94 9.37 12.20
N ALA A 132 11.84 9.96 11.70
CA ALA A 132 11.05 9.34 10.65
C ALA A 132 11.83 9.19 9.34
N GLU A 133 12.62 10.19 8.96
CA GLU A 133 13.54 10.12 7.81
C GLU A 133 14.60 9.04 7.98
N ALA A 134 15.20 8.94 9.18
CA ALA A 134 16.20 7.91 9.48
C ALA A 134 15.64 6.50 9.39
N VAL A 135 14.43 6.28 9.92
CA VAL A 135 13.72 4.99 9.82
C VAL A 135 13.39 4.67 8.36
N GLY A 136 12.86 5.62 7.59
CA GLY A 136 12.57 5.42 6.19
C GLY A 136 13.82 5.06 5.38
N ALA A 137 14.93 5.74 5.62
CA ALA A 137 16.21 5.46 4.96
C ALA A 137 16.73 4.05 5.29
N GLU A 138 16.62 3.59 6.56
CA GLU A 138 17.02 2.24 6.97
C GLU A 138 16.24 1.16 6.21
N HIS A 139 14.95 1.43 5.91
CA HIS A 139 14.06 0.48 5.24
C HIS A 139 13.91 0.71 3.73
N ALA A 140 14.72 1.60 3.15
CA ALA A 140 14.65 1.97 1.74
C ALA A 140 13.24 2.44 1.30
N ILE A 141 12.56 3.20 2.18
CA ILE A 141 11.27 3.82 1.92
C ILE A 141 11.48 5.32 1.71
N VAL A 142 11.00 5.85 0.59
CA VAL A 142 11.00 7.30 0.36
C VAL A 142 10.13 7.94 1.45
N THR A 143 10.68 8.95 2.13
CA THR A 143 10.00 9.58 3.27
C THR A 143 9.88 11.08 3.05
N GLU A 144 8.67 11.59 3.21
CA GLU A 144 8.35 13.02 3.26
C GLU A 144 7.92 13.35 4.68
N ALA A 145 8.86 13.84 5.50
CA ALA A 145 8.57 14.28 6.86
C ALA A 145 8.45 15.80 6.92
N VAL A 146 7.33 16.29 7.46
CA VAL A 146 7.17 17.72 7.71
C VAL A 146 8.03 18.10 8.92
N PRO A 147 8.98 19.06 8.80
CA PRO A 147 9.88 19.39 9.89
C PRO A 147 9.16 19.81 11.16
N HIS A 148 9.55 19.24 12.29
CA HIS A 148 9.11 19.66 13.62
C HIS A 148 10.26 20.37 14.35
N PRO A 149 10.03 21.55 14.98
CA PRO A 149 11.10 22.40 15.48
C PRO A 149 11.77 21.89 16.76
N VAL A 150 11.17 20.93 17.46
CA VAL A 150 11.69 20.43 18.74
C VAL A 150 12.69 19.31 18.50
N VAL A 151 13.93 19.53 18.93
CA VAL A 151 14.98 18.52 18.97
C VAL A 151 15.05 17.92 20.37
N HIS A 152 15.04 16.61 20.48
CA HIS A 152 15.10 15.88 21.74
C HIS A 152 16.54 15.42 21.99
N GLU A 153 16.98 15.44 23.26
CA GLU A 153 18.30 14.89 23.62
C GLU A 153 18.41 13.40 23.29
N MET A 154 17.32 12.66 23.47
CA MET A 154 17.21 11.25 23.14
C MET A 154 15.76 10.88 22.82
N VAL A 155 15.53 10.29 21.66
CA VAL A 155 14.27 9.61 21.32
C VAL A 155 14.51 8.12 21.39
N VAL A 156 13.70 7.39 22.15
CA VAL A 156 13.91 5.95 22.39
C VAL A 156 12.77 5.14 21.77
N GLN A 157 13.16 4.20 20.93
CA GLN A 157 12.31 3.08 20.52
C GLN A 157 12.51 1.96 21.55
N ALA A 158 11.46 1.55 22.26
CA ALA A 158 11.57 0.64 23.40
C ALA A 158 10.75 -0.63 23.17
N ASN A 159 11.36 -1.64 22.56
CA ASN A 159 10.73 -2.95 22.29
C ASN A 159 9.40 -2.84 21.55
N GLU A 160 9.36 -1.99 20.56
CA GLU A 160 8.22 -1.75 19.68
C GLU A 160 8.62 -1.91 18.21
N THR A 161 7.65 -2.11 17.30
CA THR A 161 7.90 -2.12 15.86
C THR A 161 8.26 -0.72 15.39
N TYR A 162 8.91 -0.59 14.23
CA TYR A 162 9.17 0.74 13.66
C TYR A 162 7.88 1.49 13.35
N TRP A 163 6.85 0.77 12.89
CA TRP A 163 5.55 1.38 12.61
C TRP A 163 4.89 1.94 13.87
N ASP A 164 4.79 1.14 14.94
CA ASP A 164 4.21 1.58 16.22
C ASP A 164 4.98 2.76 16.80
N PHE A 165 6.32 2.71 16.68
CA PHE A 165 7.21 3.80 17.09
C PHE A 165 6.88 5.10 16.36
N LEU A 166 6.84 5.10 15.02
CA LEU A 166 6.51 6.28 14.22
C LEU A 166 5.11 6.79 14.53
N VAL A 167 4.11 5.90 14.65
CA VAL A 167 2.73 6.27 15.01
C VAL A 167 2.67 6.90 16.40
N ARG A 168 3.45 6.41 17.37
CA ARG A 168 3.54 7.01 18.70
C ARG A 168 4.12 8.42 18.64
N LEU A 169 5.27 8.59 17.97
CA LEU A 169 5.91 9.90 17.81
C LEU A 169 4.98 10.91 17.11
N ALA A 170 4.32 10.49 16.04
CA ALA A 170 3.38 11.32 15.31
C ALA A 170 2.23 11.79 16.22
N LYS A 171 1.60 10.87 16.97
CA LYS A 171 0.52 11.20 17.90
C LYS A 171 0.92 12.20 18.98
N GLU A 172 2.17 12.15 19.48
CA GLU A 172 2.67 13.07 20.51
C GLU A 172 2.70 14.55 20.03
N ILE A 173 2.84 14.76 18.72
CA ILE A 173 2.91 16.12 18.13
C ILE A 173 1.73 16.47 17.22
N GLY A 174 0.67 15.64 17.20
CA GLY A 174 -0.52 15.85 16.38
C GLY A 174 -0.28 15.61 14.88
N TYR A 175 0.69 14.77 14.54
CA TYR A 175 0.97 14.31 13.19
C TYR A 175 0.31 12.95 12.93
N VAL A 176 0.32 12.54 11.67
CA VAL A 176 -0.12 11.22 11.19
C VAL A 176 1.00 10.54 10.43
N VAL A 177 0.92 9.22 10.34
CA VAL A 177 1.80 8.38 9.52
C VAL A 177 0.95 7.61 8.54
N ASN A 178 1.28 7.68 7.28
CA ASN A 178 0.68 6.84 6.23
C ASN A 178 1.66 6.65 5.08
N VAL A 179 1.44 5.61 4.28
CA VAL A 179 2.10 5.48 2.98
C VAL A 179 1.09 5.84 1.91
N ALA A 180 1.46 6.78 1.06
CA ALA A 180 0.67 7.21 -0.09
C ALA A 180 1.48 7.04 -1.37
N ILE A 181 0.80 6.84 -2.49
CA ILE A 181 1.46 6.84 -3.80
C ILE A 181 1.64 8.30 -4.21
N ASN A 182 2.88 8.70 -4.46
CA ASN A 182 3.17 10.03 -4.99
C ASN A 182 2.57 10.13 -6.41
N PRO A 183 1.61 11.04 -6.67
CA PRO A 183 0.92 11.10 -7.96
C PRO A 183 1.83 11.51 -9.12
N LEU A 184 2.99 12.13 -8.84
CA LEU A 184 3.92 12.58 -9.87
C LEU A 184 4.93 11.49 -10.27
N THR A 185 5.35 10.66 -9.31
CA THR A 185 6.40 9.66 -9.52
C THR A 185 5.88 8.23 -9.56
N GLY A 186 4.65 7.98 -9.08
CA GLY A 186 4.08 6.65 -8.92
C GLY A 186 4.74 5.82 -7.81
N THR A 187 5.64 6.43 -6.99
CA THR A 187 6.37 5.72 -5.94
C THR A 187 5.65 5.81 -4.61
N PRO A 188 5.59 4.70 -3.83
CA PRO A 188 5.08 4.75 -2.47
C PRO A 188 5.99 5.60 -1.60
N THR A 189 5.41 6.54 -0.88
CA THR A 189 6.10 7.51 -0.04
C THR A 189 5.51 7.49 1.36
N LEU A 190 6.36 7.31 2.36
CA LEU A 190 6.00 7.43 3.77
C LEU A 190 5.83 8.91 4.10
N HIS A 191 4.63 9.30 4.45
CA HIS A 191 4.32 10.63 4.94
C HIS A 191 4.33 10.65 6.47
N PHE A 192 5.04 11.63 7.05
CA PHE A 192 5.05 11.92 8.48
C PHE A 192 4.78 13.42 8.65
N GLY A 193 3.54 13.80 8.98
CA GLY A 193 3.16 15.20 9.00
C GLY A 193 1.75 15.46 9.54
N PRO A 194 1.31 16.73 9.57
CA PRO A 194 -0.05 17.06 9.94
C PRO A 194 -1.06 16.51 8.92
N THR A 195 -2.31 16.34 9.34
CA THR A 195 -3.44 15.89 8.51
C THR A 195 -3.78 16.89 7.44
#